data_617b15ec490e5edf8c695983cac410fb
#
_entry.id   617b15ec490e5edf8c695983cac410fb
#
_cell.length_a   1.000
_cell.length_b   1.000
_cell.length_c   1.000
_cell.angle_alpha   90.00
_cell.angle_beta   90.00
_cell.angle_gamma   90.00
#
_symmetry.space_group_name_H-M   'P 1'
#
loop_
_entity.id
_entity.type
_entity.pdbx_description
1 polymer ?
#
loop_
_entity_poly.entity_id
_entity_poly.type
_entity_poly.pdbx_seq_one_letter_code
_entity_poly.pdbx_strand_id
1 'polypeptide(L)'
;CMPSGKYLMEDFCYAGGMPVVLSELKDKLHPAKTVMGGDIMAYAEGAECFNEDVIRPMNNPLKPAAGLRVLRGNLAPQGAIVKPSAATEALLEHEGEAYVFENIEDMKANIDREDLPVTADTILVLKGCGPKGYPGMPEVGNMPIPAKLVKEGVRDMVRVSDARMSGTAYGTVVLHVSPEANAGGNLALVQTGDRIKLSVSAGSLDVLVSDETLAER
;
A
#
# COMPACT_ATOMS: atom_id res chain seq x y z
N CYS A 1 -5.41 14.84 -2.25
CA CYS A 1 -5.04 15.16 -3.63
C CYS A 1 -5.00 13.91 -4.49
N MET A 2 -5.03 14.09 -5.82
CA MET A 2 -4.84 13.00 -6.78
C MET A 2 -3.52 12.24 -6.49
N PRO A 3 -3.47 10.90 -6.70
CA PRO A 3 -4.52 10.02 -7.24
C PRO A 3 -5.59 9.58 -6.24
N SER A 4 -5.37 9.68 -4.95
CA SER A 4 -6.31 9.19 -3.90
C SER A 4 -7.49 10.12 -3.63
N GLY A 5 -7.42 11.37 -4.07
CA GLY A 5 -8.46 12.39 -3.91
C GLY A 5 -8.80 13.06 -5.24
N LYS A 6 -9.72 14.00 -5.21
CA LYS A 6 -10.23 14.69 -6.40
C LYS A 6 -9.47 15.97 -6.79
N TYR A 7 -8.66 16.51 -5.88
CA TYR A 7 -7.96 17.78 -6.07
C TYR A 7 -6.51 17.58 -6.54
N LEU A 8 -5.96 18.57 -7.24
CA LEU A 8 -4.56 18.62 -7.66
C LEU A 8 -3.67 19.20 -6.56
N MET A 9 -2.35 19.06 -6.72
CA MET A 9 -1.39 19.74 -5.83
C MET A 9 -1.44 21.26 -5.95
N GLU A 10 -1.87 21.78 -7.08
CA GLU A 10 -2.12 23.20 -7.31
C GLU A 10 -3.26 23.70 -6.41
N ASP A 11 -4.39 22.96 -6.35
CA ASP A 11 -5.49 23.27 -5.43
C ASP A 11 -5.05 23.26 -3.98
N PHE A 12 -4.20 22.30 -3.61
CA PHE A 12 -3.61 22.23 -2.27
C PHE A 12 -2.77 23.48 -1.95
N CYS A 13 -1.95 23.94 -2.91
CA CYS A 13 -1.14 25.15 -2.75
C CYS A 13 -2.06 26.38 -2.54
N TYR A 14 -3.08 26.56 -3.36
CA TYR A 14 -4.01 27.69 -3.26
C TYR A 14 -4.89 27.62 -2.00
N ALA A 15 -5.15 26.45 -1.46
CA ALA A 15 -5.86 26.29 -0.19
C ALA A 15 -5.05 26.70 1.05
N GLY A 16 -3.76 27.06 0.87
CA GLY A 16 -2.84 27.48 1.93
C GLY A 16 -1.69 26.49 2.18
N GLY A 17 -1.69 25.33 1.54
CA GLY A 17 -0.58 24.39 1.47
C GLY A 17 -0.10 23.83 2.80
N MET A 18 1.19 23.52 2.87
CA MET A 18 1.82 22.95 4.06
C MET A 18 1.72 23.81 5.32
N PRO A 19 1.81 25.16 5.26
CA PRO A 19 1.62 25.99 6.46
C PRO A 19 0.29 25.71 7.17
N VAL A 20 -0.82 25.56 6.42
CA VAL A 20 -2.13 25.22 7.00
C VAL A 20 -2.12 23.83 7.63
N VAL A 21 -1.52 22.82 6.96
CA VAL A 21 -1.42 21.48 7.53
C VAL A 21 -0.62 21.48 8.83
N LEU A 22 0.49 22.22 8.90
CA LEU A 22 1.30 22.35 10.12
C LEU A 22 0.52 23.06 11.23
N SER A 23 -0.29 24.08 10.89
CA SER A 23 -1.15 24.77 11.84
C SER A 23 -2.22 23.84 12.42
N GLU A 24 -2.88 23.03 11.58
CA GLU A 24 -3.86 22.05 12.03
C GLU A 24 -3.27 20.94 12.91
N LEU A 25 -2.01 20.59 12.68
CA LEU A 25 -1.30 19.55 13.42
C LEU A 25 -0.45 20.05 14.60
N LYS A 26 -0.41 21.35 14.86
CA LYS A 26 0.53 21.98 15.81
C LYS A 26 0.60 21.29 17.17
N ASP A 27 -0.55 20.87 17.72
CA ASP A 27 -0.64 20.22 19.04
C ASP A 27 -0.14 18.75 19.04
N LYS A 28 0.19 18.22 17.86
CA LYS A 28 0.68 16.84 17.65
C LYS A 28 2.12 16.81 17.15
N LEU A 29 2.69 17.96 16.85
CA LEU A 29 4.05 18.08 16.33
C LEU A 29 5.03 18.48 17.46
N HIS A 30 6.27 18.05 17.33
CA HIS A 30 7.36 18.50 18.18
C HIS A 30 8.16 19.58 17.47
N PRO A 31 8.70 20.57 18.19
CA PRO A 31 9.63 21.55 17.63
C PRO A 31 10.81 20.84 16.96
N ALA A 32 11.13 21.25 15.75
CA ALA A 32 12.22 20.68 14.98
C ALA A 32 12.89 21.76 14.12
N LYS A 33 14.23 21.77 14.12
CA LYS A 33 14.99 22.67 13.26
C LYS A 33 14.84 22.28 11.79
N THR A 34 14.68 23.29 10.95
CA THR A 34 14.62 23.12 9.49
C THR A 34 15.95 23.42 8.83
N VAL A 35 16.16 22.94 7.61
CA VAL A 35 17.37 23.21 6.81
C VAL A 35 17.51 24.70 6.45
N MET A 36 16.41 25.45 6.50
CA MET A 36 16.39 26.90 6.26
C MET A 36 16.76 27.73 7.52
N GLY A 37 17.08 27.08 8.64
CA GLY A 37 17.18 27.68 9.94
C GLY A 37 15.81 28.00 10.55
N GLY A 38 15.71 28.08 11.85
CA GLY A 38 14.43 28.27 12.55
C GLY A 38 13.71 26.94 12.83
N ASP A 39 12.53 27.04 13.40
CA ASP A 39 11.72 25.93 13.84
C ASP A 39 10.57 25.66 12.85
N ILE A 40 10.22 24.39 12.68
CA ILE A 40 9.11 23.99 11.80
C ILE A 40 7.79 24.66 12.21
N MET A 41 7.60 24.95 13.50
CA MET A 41 6.39 25.59 14.01
C MET A 41 6.22 27.03 13.53
N ALA A 42 7.32 27.71 13.17
CA ALA A 42 7.26 29.08 12.62
C ALA A 42 6.52 29.13 11.28
N TYR A 43 6.48 28.02 10.52
CA TYR A 43 5.72 27.95 9.27
C TYR A 43 4.22 27.78 9.47
N ALA A 44 3.76 27.43 10.68
CA ALA A 44 2.36 27.34 11.04
C ALA A 44 1.77 28.69 11.49
N GLU A 45 2.63 29.64 11.85
CA GLU A 45 2.19 30.96 12.37
C GLU A 45 1.49 31.76 11.27
N GLY A 46 0.26 32.25 11.58
CA GLY A 46 -0.51 33.06 10.65
C GLY A 46 -1.02 32.33 9.40
N ALA A 47 -0.89 31.01 9.36
CA ALA A 47 -1.41 30.21 8.24
C ALA A 47 -2.96 30.28 8.19
N GLU A 48 -3.48 30.60 7.02
CA GLU A 48 -4.92 30.70 6.76
C GLU A 48 -5.35 29.66 5.72
N CYS A 49 -6.43 28.92 6.02
CA CYS A 49 -7.03 27.97 5.09
C CYS A 49 -8.04 28.70 4.18
N PHE A 50 -7.76 28.73 2.88
CA PHE A 50 -8.64 29.36 1.89
C PHE A 50 -9.68 28.40 1.28
N ASN A 51 -9.52 27.09 1.52
CA ASN A 51 -10.47 26.07 1.04
C ASN A 51 -10.45 24.82 1.92
N GLU A 52 -11.42 24.70 2.82
CA GLU A 52 -11.56 23.57 3.73
C GLU A 52 -11.98 22.27 3.04
N ASP A 53 -12.46 22.30 1.81
CA ASP A 53 -12.71 21.07 1.05
C ASP A 53 -11.41 20.40 0.59
N VAL A 54 -10.35 21.18 0.47
CA VAL A 54 -9.02 20.69 0.09
C VAL A 54 -8.19 20.32 1.32
N ILE A 55 -8.14 21.19 2.34
CA ILE A 55 -7.45 20.98 3.61
C ILE A 55 -8.49 21.01 4.72
N ARG A 56 -8.86 19.84 5.20
CA ARG A 56 -9.87 19.69 6.27
C ARG A 56 -9.29 20.06 7.63
N PRO A 57 -10.04 20.75 8.49
CA PRO A 57 -9.62 20.98 9.86
C PRO A 57 -9.62 19.67 10.67
N MET A 58 -8.77 19.61 11.70
CA MET A 58 -8.60 18.42 12.55
C MET A 58 -9.89 17.92 13.21
N ASN A 59 -10.84 18.80 13.48
CA ASN A 59 -12.13 18.44 14.07
C ASN A 59 -13.16 17.93 13.05
N ASN A 60 -12.86 18.03 11.75
CA ASN A 60 -13.71 17.53 10.67
C ASN A 60 -12.86 16.89 9.55
N PRO A 61 -12.11 15.81 9.83
CA PRO A 61 -11.22 15.19 8.87
C PRO A 61 -12.00 14.50 7.75
N LEU A 62 -11.38 14.38 6.57
CA LEU A 62 -11.95 13.64 5.44
C LEU A 62 -12.21 12.17 5.79
N LYS A 63 -11.32 11.57 6.59
CA LYS A 63 -11.44 10.21 7.14
C LYS A 63 -10.98 10.24 8.60
N PRO A 64 -11.70 9.57 9.51
CA PRO A 64 -11.32 9.53 10.93
C PRO A 64 -10.03 8.74 11.18
N ALA A 65 -9.77 7.75 10.34
CA ALA A 65 -8.52 6.99 10.31
C ALA A 65 -8.04 6.88 8.87
N ALA A 66 -6.86 7.38 8.59
CA ALA A 66 -6.29 7.42 7.25
C ALA A 66 -4.79 7.17 7.31
N GLY A 67 -4.16 7.13 6.14
CA GLY A 67 -2.72 6.96 6.01
C GLY A 67 -2.32 5.51 5.80
N LEU A 68 -1.23 5.10 6.44
CA LEU A 68 -0.68 3.76 6.34
C LEU A 68 -1.19 2.87 7.47
N ARG A 69 -1.46 1.60 7.15
CA ARG A 69 -1.79 0.57 8.13
C ARG A 69 -0.72 -0.50 8.10
N VAL A 70 -0.22 -0.85 9.27
CA VAL A 70 0.70 -1.98 9.42
C VAL A 70 -0.13 -3.25 9.57
N LEU A 71 0.22 -4.26 8.80
CA LEU A 71 -0.35 -5.61 8.86
C LEU A 71 0.68 -6.57 9.43
N ARG A 72 0.24 -7.55 10.22
CA ARG A 72 1.08 -8.62 10.75
C ARG A 72 0.35 -9.96 10.60
N GLY A 73 1.09 -11.05 10.58
CA GLY A 73 0.54 -12.39 10.44
C GLY A 73 1.64 -13.36 10.04
N ASN A 74 1.28 -14.61 9.78
CA ASN A 74 2.28 -15.59 9.40
C ASN A 74 2.96 -15.24 8.05
N LEU A 75 2.27 -14.54 7.16
CA LEU A 75 2.85 -14.08 5.89
C LEU A 75 3.77 -12.86 6.06
N ALA A 76 3.55 -12.04 7.07
CA ALA A 76 4.31 -10.83 7.36
C ALA A 76 4.62 -10.69 8.85
N PRO A 77 5.42 -11.58 9.46
CA PRO A 77 5.65 -11.57 10.90
C PRO A 77 6.36 -10.31 11.41
N GLN A 78 7.18 -9.67 10.58
CA GLN A 78 7.80 -8.37 10.90
C GLN A 78 7.00 -7.19 10.40
N GLY A 79 5.95 -7.42 9.63
CA GLY A 79 5.00 -6.45 9.16
C GLY A 79 4.94 -6.31 7.64
N ALA A 80 3.85 -5.74 7.19
CA ALA A 80 3.62 -5.26 5.83
C ALA A 80 2.84 -3.95 5.90
N ILE A 81 2.77 -3.22 4.80
CA ILE A 81 2.11 -1.91 4.73
C ILE A 81 1.00 -1.93 3.69
N VAL A 82 -0.17 -1.45 4.07
CA VAL A 82 -1.26 -1.12 3.16
C VAL A 82 -1.64 0.36 3.32
N LYS A 83 -2.15 0.96 2.25
CA LYS A 83 -2.67 2.33 2.25
C LYS A 83 -4.19 2.31 2.06
N PRO A 84 -5.00 2.24 3.13
CA PRO A 84 -6.47 2.13 3.03
C PRO A 84 -7.11 3.28 2.27
N SER A 85 -6.51 4.47 2.31
CA SER A 85 -7.03 5.64 1.60
C SER A 85 -7.00 5.52 0.07
N ALA A 86 -6.15 4.63 -0.46
CA ALA A 86 -6.00 4.38 -1.90
C ALA A 86 -6.62 3.05 -2.34
N ALA A 87 -7.06 2.22 -1.40
CA ALA A 87 -7.62 0.90 -1.63
C ALA A 87 -9.15 0.95 -1.83
N THR A 88 -9.68 -0.06 -2.50
CA THR A 88 -11.12 -0.30 -2.58
C THR A 88 -11.62 -0.84 -1.25
N GLU A 89 -12.62 -0.20 -0.66
CA GLU A 89 -13.11 -0.53 0.68
C GLU A 89 -13.53 -1.99 0.82
N ALA A 90 -14.22 -2.54 -0.18
CA ALA A 90 -14.66 -3.93 -0.20
C ALA A 90 -13.50 -4.95 -0.17
N LEU A 91 -12.29 -4.56 -0.57
CA LEU A 91 -11.11 -5.42 -0.60
C LEU A 91 -10.23 -5.30 0.67
N LEU A 92 -10.60 -4.43 1.62
CA LEU A 92 -9.85 -4.28 2.88
C LEU A 92 -10.05 -5.47 3.84
N GLU A 93 -11.11 -6.24 3.63
CA GLU A 93 -11.41 -7.52 4.28
C GLU A 93 -11.58 -8.54 3.17
N HIS A 94 -10.54 -9.26 2.81
CA HIS A 94 -10.55 -10.12 1.63
C HIS A 94 -9.85 -11.45 1.88
N GLU A 95 -10.41 -12.52 1.32
CA GLU A 95 -9.80 -13.85 1.30
C GLU A 95 -9.89 -14.41 -0.12
N GLY A 96 -8.75 -14.77 -0.69
CA GLY A 96 -8.68 -15.25 -2.07
C GLY A 96 -7.54 -16.24 -2.29
N GLU A 97 -7.58 -16.90 -3.44
CA GLU A 97 -6.49 -17.75 -3.89
C GLU A 97 -5.32 -16.90 -4.42
N ALA A 98 -4.11 -17.26 -4.04
CA ALA A 98 -2.90 -16.63 -4.54
C ALA A 98 -2.60 -17.06 -5.98
N TYR A 99 -2.25 -16.10 -6.83
CA TYR A 99 -1.49 -16.35 -8.04
C TYR A 99 -0.11 -15.73 -7.90
N VAL A 100 0.93 -16.57 -7.97
CA VAL A 100 2.30 -16.18 -7.63
C VAL A 100 3.10 -15.92 -8.89
N PHE A 101 3.74 -14.75 -8.93
CA PHE A 101 4.84 -14.44 -9.83
C PHE A 101 6.15 -14.53 -9.04
N GLU A 102 7.06 -15.37 -9.50
CA GLU A 102 8.31 -15.67 -8.78
C GLU A 102 9.30 -14.49 -8.81
N ASN A 103 9.18 -13.61 -9.80
CA ASN A 103 9.98 -12.39 -9.95
C ASN A 103 9.32 -11.43 -10.95
N ILE A 104 9.96 -10.26 -11.17
CA ILE A 104 9.46 -9.21 -12.07
C ILE A 104 9.40 -9.70 -13.53
N GLU A 105 10.36 -10.47 -13.96
CA GLU A 105 10.47 -10.98 -15.33
C GLU A 105 9.33 -11.95 -15.61
N ASP A 106 9.05 -12.85 -14.68
CA ASP A 106 7.92 -13.76 -14.72
C ASP A 106 6.59 -12.98 -14.75
N MET A 107 6.42 -11.99 -13.89
CA MET A 107 5.24 -11.15 -13.91
C MET A 107 5.04 -10.46 -15.26
N LYS A 108 6.07 -9.80 -15.79
CA LYS A 108 5.99 -9.09 -17.08
C LYS A 108 5.67 -10.01 -18.25
N ALA A 109 6.19 -11.24 -18.22
CA ALA A 109 5.96 -12.21 -19.28
C ALA A 109 4.54 -12.81 -19.25
N ASN A 110 3.91 -12.88 -18.07
CA ASN A 110 2.72 -13.69 -17.90
C ASN A 110 1.47 -12.90 -17.51
N ILE A 111 1.56 -11.70 -16.93
CA ILE A 111 0.41 -11.01 -16.35
C ILE A 111 -0.73 -10.70 -17.33
N ASP A 112 -0.41 -10.49 -18.60
CA ASP A 112 -1.38 -10.17 -19.66
C ASP A 112 -1.76 -11.36 -20.54
N ARG A 113 -1.37 -12.59 -20.16
CA ARG A 113 -1.79 -13.78 -20.88
C ARG A 113 -3.32 -13.97 -20.78
N GLU A 114 -3.96 -14.25 -21.89
CA GLU A 114 -5.43 -14.49 -21.94
C GLU A 114 -5.84 -15.73 -21.13
N ASP A 115 -4.99 -16.75 -21.06
CA ASP A 115 -5.20 -18.00 -20.33
C ASP A 115 -4.75 -17.96 -18.86
N LEU A 116 -4.33 -16.79 -18.34
CA LEU A 116 -3.94 -16.64 -16.93
C LEU A 116 -5.11 -17.06 -16.02
N PRO A 117 -4.96 -18.04 -15.12
CA PRO A 117 -6.06 -18.56 -14.32
C PRO A 117 -6.38 -17.67 -13.10
N VAL A 118 -6.78 -16.43 -13.36
CA VAL A 118 -7.08 -15.43 -12.34
C VAL A 118 -8.47 -14.82 -12.54
N THR A 119 -9.10 -14.46 -11.44
CA THR A 119 -10.39 -13.77 -11.34
C THR A 119 -10.22 -12.45 -10.56
N ALA A 120 -11.29 -11.69 -10.43
CA ALA A 120 -11.27 -10.46 -9.60
C ALA A 120 -10.99 -10.73 -8.11
N ASP A 121 -11.28 -11.94 -7.62
CA ASP A 121 -11.06 -12.35 -6.23
C ASP A 121 -9.65 -12.91 -5.98
N THR A 122 -8.87 -13.15 -7.04
CA THR A 122 -7.51 -13.66 -6.92
C THR A 122 -6.59 -12.63 -6.27
N ILE A 123 -5.72 -13.10 -5.37
CA ILE A 123 -4.66 -12.27 -4.77
C ILE A 123 -3.38 -12.46 -5.58
N LEU A 124 -2.93 -11.40 -6.23
CA LEU A 124 -1.67 -11.43 -6.98
C LEU A 124 -0.50 -11.30 -6.01
N VAL A 125 0.45 -12.21 -6.10
CA VAL A 125 1.67 -12.24 -5.27
C VAL A 125 2.89 -12.08 -6.15
N LEU A 126 3.74 -11.10 -5.83
CA LEU A 126 5.02 -10.89 -6.51
C LEU A 126 6.15 -11.06 -5.50
N LYS A 127 7.02 -12.02 -5.72
CA LYS A 127 8.16 -12.34 -4.86
C LYS A 127 9.45 -11.67 -5.34
N GLY A 128 10.43 -11.61 -4.45
CA GLY A 128 11.82 -11.31 -4.77
C GLY A 128 12.08 -9.87 -5.21
N CYS A 129 11.28 -8.92 -4.76
CA CYS A 129 11.39 -7.50 -5.10
C CYS A 129 11.82 -6.63 -3.92
N GLY A 130 12.18 -7.24 -2.80
CA GLY A 130 12.75 -6.58 -1.64
C GLY A 130 14.23 -6.21 -1.83
N PRO A 131 14.86 -5.62 -0.80
CA PRO A 131 16.24 -5.12 -0.87
C PRO A 131 17.30 -6.14 -1.28
N LYS A 132 17.15 -7.41 -0.89
CA LYS A 132 18.07 -8.49 -1.27
C LYS A 132 17.70 -9.11 -2.61
N GLY A 133 16.40 -9.31 -2.83
CA GLY A 133 15.90 -9.94 -4.05
C GLY A 133 16.12 -9.11 -5.29
N TYR A 134 15.91 -7.80 -5.17
CA TYR A 134 16.09 -6.85 -6.27
C TYR A 134 16.82 -5.59 -5.78
N PRO A 135 18.17 -5.55 -5.89
CA PRO A 135 18.95 -4.41 -5.48
C PRO A 135 18.46 -3.08 -6.09
N GLY A 136 18.33 -2.06 -5.25
CA GLY A 136 17.72 -0.78 -5.63
C GLY A 136 16.21 -0.72 -5.39
N MET A 137 15.57 -1.84 -5.09
CA MET A 137 14.18 -1.94 -4.64
C MET A 137 13.21 -1.10 -5.49
N PRO A 138 13.02 -1.42 -6.79
CA PRO A 138 12.22 -0.63 -7.71
C PRO A 138 10.74 -0.62 -7.31
N GLU A 139 10.00 0.38 -7.80
CA GLU A 139 8.55 0.51 -7.60
C GLU A 139 7.75 -0.43 -8.49
N VAL A 140 7.78 -1.73 -8.20
CA VAL A 140 7.10 -2.75 -9.01
C VAL A 140 5.98 -3.47 -8.26
N GLY A 141 5.86 -3.26 -6.95
CA GLY A 141 4.83 -3.90 -6.13
C GLY A 141 3.40 -3.45 -6.43
N ASN A 142 3.25 -2.37 -7.15
CA ASN A 142 1.99 -1.85 -7.66
C ASN A 142 1.55 -2.60 -8.96
N MET A 143 1.71 -3.91 -8.99
CA MET A 143 1.43 -4.78 -10.13
C MET A 143 0.22 -4.31 -10.95
N PRO A 144 0.27 -4.31 -12.31
CA PRO A 144 -0.90 -4.01 -13.12
C PRO A 144 -2.01 -5.05 -12.87
N ILE A 145 -3.26 -4.64 -13.08
CA ILE A 145 -4.38 -5.58 -13.15
C ILE A 145 -4.30 -6.27 -14.51
N PRO A 146 -4.43 -7.61 -14.59
CA PRO A 146 -4.42 -8.33 -15.86
C PRO A 146 -5.35 -7.71 -16.91
N ALA A 147 -4.87 -7.50 -18.11
CA ALA A 147 -5.59 -6.78 -19.16
C ALA A 147 -6.98 -7.38 -19.47
N LYS A 148 -7.13 -8.70 -19.36
CA LYS A 148 -8.42 -9.38 -19.53
C LYS A 148 -9.45 -8.94 -18.48
N LEU A 149 -9.04 -8.81 -17.20
CA LEU A 149 -9.93 -8.39 -16.12
C LEU A 149 -10.26 -6.90 -16.22
N VAL A 150 -9.31 -6.08 -16.70
CA VAL A 150 -9.59 -4.65 -16.99
C VAL A 150 -10.68 -4.51 -18.05
N LYS A 151 -10.67 -5.36 -19.10
CA LYS A 151 -11.72 -5.40 -20.13
C LYS A 151 -13.09 -5.79 -19.56
N GLU A 152 -13.11 -6.66 -18.54
CA GLU A 152 -14.30 -7.07 -17.79
C GLU A 152 -14.79 -6.01 -16.78
N GLY A 153 -14.06 -4.92 -16.62
CA GLY A 153 -14.44 -3.81 -15.74
C GLY A 153 -13.80 -3.85 -14.35
N VAL A 154 -12.93 -4.81 -14.06
CA VAL A 154 -12.17 -4.85 -12.79
C VAL A 154 -11.25 -3.64 -12.71
N ARG A 155 -11.31 -2.92 -11.59
CA ARG A 155 -10.53 -1.69 -11.36
C ARG A 155 -9.53 -1.81 -10.20
N ASP A 156 -9.70 -2.81 -9.36
CA ASP A 156 -8.79 -3.09 -8.24
C ASP A 156 -8.78 -4.58 -7.91
N MET A 157 -7.67 -5.06 -7.36
CA MET A 157 -7.46 -6.41 -6.85
C MET A 157 -6.50 -6.34 -5.68
N VAL A 158 -6.54 -7.33 -4.78
CA VAL A 158 -5.52 -7.45 -3.75
C VAL A 158 -4.20 -7.90 -4.38
N ARG A 159 -3.14 -7.16 -4.08
CA ARG A 159 -1.77 -7.41 -4.56
C ARG A 159 -0.82 -7.39 -3.37
N VAL A 160 0.06 -8.37 -3.30
CA VAL A 160 0.98 -8.56 -2.16
C VAL A 160 2.42 -8.72 -2.68
N SER A 161 3.36 -7.99 -2.09
CA SER A 161 4.78 -8.08 -2.46
C SER A 161 5.71 -7.60 -1.34
N ASP A 162 6.96 -8.04 -1.39
CA ASP A 162 8.07 -7.48 -0.61
C ASP A 162 8.70 -6.23 -1.25
N ALA A 163 8.19 -5.78 -2.40
CA ALA A 163 8.57 -4.52 -3.04
C ALA A 163 8.18 -3.30 -2.20
N ARG A 164 8.78 -2.14 -2.51
CA ARG A 164 8.45 -0.88 -1.84
C ARG A 164 7.15 -0.25 -2.35
N MET A 165 6.52 0.54 -1.48
CA MET A 165 5.33 1.31 -1.81
C MET A 165 5.72 2.70 -2.32
N SER A 166 5.11 3.11 -3.42
CA SER A 166 5.17 4.48 -3.90
C SER A 166 4.16 5.38 -3.17
N GLY A 167 4.47 6.66 -3.05
CA GLY A 167 3.51 7.67 -2.58
C GLY A 167 2.27 7.76 -3.46
N THR A 168 2.40 7.45 -4.76
CA THR A 168 1.32 7.44 -5.75
C THR A 168 0.68 6.07 -5.97
N ALA A 169 1.07 5.03 -5.21
CA ALA A 169 0.46 3.71 -5.31
C ALA A 169 -1.06 3.80 -5.07
N TYR A 170 -1.82 3.22 -6.00
CA TYR A 170 -3.27 3.19 -5.99
C TYR A 170 -3.78 1.75 -5.99
N GLY A 171 -4.93 1.54 -5.34
CA GLY A 171 -5.56 0.25 -5.19
C GLY A 171 -5.16 -0.49 -3.92
N THR A 172 -5.69 -1.71 -3.78
CA THR A 172 -5.49 -2.56 -2.60
C THR A 172 -4.17 -3.30 -2.73
N VAL A 173 -3.09 -2.60 -2.38
CA VAL A 173 -1.71 -3.08 -2.52
C VAL A 173 -1.08 -3.20 -1.15
N VAL A 174 -0.63 -4.41 -0.79
CA VAL A 174 0.11 -4.71 0.43
C VAL A 174 1.58 -4.90 0.07
N LEU A 175 2.43 -3.99 0.53
CA LEU A 175 3.85 -3.95 0.18
C LEU A 175 4.73 -3.97 1.43
N HIS A 176 6.05 -3.99 1.21
CA HIS A 176 7.03 -4.11 2.28
C HIS A 176 6.79 -5.36 3.16
N VAL A 177 6.32 -6.47 2.56
CA VAL A 177 6.18 -7.74 3.30
C VAL A 177 7.54 -8.11 3.87
N SER A 178 7.60 -8.29 5.19
CA SER A 178 8.84 -8.50 5.90
C SER A 178 8.74 -9.67 6.89
N PRO A 179 9.77 -10.54 6.91
CA PRO A 179 10.98 -10.54 6.07
C PRO A 179 10.67 -10.72 4.59
N GLU A 180 11.48 -10.11 3.71
CA GLU A 180 11.36 -10.31 2.27
C GLU A 180 11.63 -11.77 1.86
N ALA A 181 11.15 -12.20 0.69
CA ALA A 181 11.32 -13.58 0.21
C ALA A 181 12.79 -14.01 0.19
N ASN A 182 13.69 -13.19 -0.35
CA ASN A 182 15.13 -13.47 -0.44
C ASN A 182 15.90 -13.36 0.90
N ALA A 183 15.22 -12.94 1.97
CA ALA A 183 15.74 -12.99 3.34
C ALA A 183 15.19 -14.18 4.15
N GLY A 184 14.48 -15.10 3.51
CA GLY A 184 13.88 -16.26 4.17
C GLY A 184 12.50 -15.95 4.79
N GLY A 185 11.81 -14.90 4.31
CA GLY A 185 10.44 -14.62 4.72
C GLY A 185 9.44 -15.61 4.12
N ASN A 186 8.31 -15.81 4.81
CA ASN A 186 7.28 -16.77 4.41
C ASN A 186 6.63 -16.44 3.05
N LEU A 187 6.82 -15.20 2.54
CA LEU A 187 6.42 -14.85 1.18
C LEU A 187 7.09 -15.78 0.13
N ALA A 188 8.33 -16.24 0.39
CA ALA A 188 9.03 -17.18 -0.49
C ALA A 188 8.31 -18.52 -0.62
N LEU A 189 7.59 -18.94 0.42
CA LEU A 189 6.95 -20.25 0.55
C LEU A 189 5.53 -20.29 -0.04
N VAL A 190 4.94 -19.13 -0.36
CA VAL A 190 3.61 -19.05 -0.95
C VAL A 190 3.61 -19.68 -2.34
N GLN A 191 2.60 -20.48 -2.64
CA GLN A 191 2.40 -21.13 -3.92
C GLN A 191 1.08 -20.69 -4.56
N THR A 192 1.01 -20.73 -5.88
CA THR A 192 -0.26 -20.51 -6.59
C THR A 192 -1.29 -21.55 -6.12
N GLY A 193 -2.49 -21.08 -5.77
CA GLY A 193 -3.55 -21.88 -5.19
C GLY A 193 -3.64 -21.82 -3.66
N ASP A 194 -2.61 -21.33 -2.96
CA ASP A 194 -2.71 -21.08 -1.52
C ASP A 194 -3.77 -20.00 -1.24
N ARG A 195 -4.49 -20.15 -0.15
CA ARG A 195 -5.43 -19.10 0.27
C ARG A 195 -4.70 -18.08 1.15
N ILE A 196 -4.93 -16.81 0.85
CA ILE A 196 -4.43 -15.68 1.64
C ILE A 196 -5.61 -14.90 2.20
N LYS A 197 -5.49 -14.46 3.45
CA LYS A 197 -6.47 -13.61 4.13
C LYS A 197 -5.85 -12.27 4.49
N LEU A 198 -6.47 -11.21 4.00
CA LEU A 198 -6.21 -9.83 4.37
C LEU A 198 -7.34 -9.33 5.27
N SER A 199 -7.00 -8.79 6.44
CA SER A 199 -7.92 -8.03 7.27
C SER A 199 -7.24 -6.75 7.75
N VAL A 200 -7.64 -5.63 7.14
CA VAL A 200 -7.08 -4.32 7.50
C VAL A 200 -7.63 -3.85 8.83
N SER A 201 -8.87 -4.17 9.18
CA SER A 201 -9.47 -3.85 10.48
C SER A 201 -8.74 -4.57 11.63
N ALA A 202 -8.45 -5.86 11.46
CA ALA A 202 -7.68 -6.65 12.42
C ALA A 202 -6.17 -6.35 12.35
N GLY A 203 -5.69 -5.74 11.26
CA GLY A 203 -4.27 -5.51 11.01
C GLY A 203 -3.51 -6.80 10.70
N SER A 204 -4.16 -7.75 9.99
CA SER A 204 -3.56 -9.06 9.71
C SER A 204 -3.40 -9.36 8.22
N LEU A 205 -2.37 -10.19 7.93
CA LEU A 205 -2.08 -10.76 6.62
C LEU A 205 -1.54 -12.18 6.82
N ASP A 206 -2.34 -13.16 6.42
CA ASP A 206 -2.03 -14.57 6.68
C ASP A 206 -2.18 -15.42 5.41
N VAL A 207 -1.27 -16.38 5.23
CA VAL A 207 -1.48 -17.50 4.33
C VAL A 207 -2.13 -18.65 5.13
N LEU A 208 -3.22 -19.20 4.58
CA LEU A 208 -4.06 -20.19 5.29
C LEU A 208 -3.56 -21.62 5.00
N VAL A 209 -2.29 -21.87 5.29
CA VAL A 209 -1.68 -23.19 5.28
C VAL A 209 -1.13 -23.49 6.68
N SER A 210 -0.99 -24.78 7.02
CA SER A 210 -0.48 -25.13 8.35
C SER A 210 1.00 -24.79 8.51
N ASP A 211 1.44 -24.60 9.76
CA ASP A 211 2.85 -24.32 10.06
C ASP A 211 3.76 -25.48 9.64
N GLU A 212 3.26 -26.73 9.72
CA GLU A 212 3.96 -27.91 9.23
C GLU A 212 4.20 -27.81 7.71
N THR A 213 3.14 -27.43 6.95
CA THR A 213 3.25 -27.26 5.48
C THR A 213 4.23 -26.13 5.14
N LEU A 214 4.23 -25.02 5.88
CA LEU A 214 5.19 -23.94 5.66
C LEU A 214 6.63 -24.38 5.98
N ALA A 215 6.82 -25.22 6.99
CA ALA A 215 8.14 -25.73 7.38
C ALA A 215 8.71 -26.78 6.40
N GLU A 216 7.84 -27.45 5.62
CA GLU A 216 8.25 -28.43 4.61
C GLU A 216 8.61 -27.81 3.26
N ARG A 217 8.27 -26.55 3.04
CA ARG A 217 8.52 -25.78 1.80
C ARG A 217 9.84 -25.00 1.88
#